data_c4bd013165eec7310c345a04dd3bf263
#
_entry.id   c4bd013165eec7310c345a04dd3bf263
#
_cell.length_a   1.000
_cell.length_b   1.000
_cell.length_c   1.000
_cell.angle_alpha   90.00
_cell.angle_beta   90.00
_cell.angle_gamma   90.00
#
_symmetry.space_group_name_H-M   'P 1'
#
loop_
_entity.id
_entity.type
_entity.pdbx_description
1 polymer ?
#
loop_
_entity_poly.entity_id
_entity_poly.type
_entity_poly.pdbx_seq_one_letter_code
_entity_poly.pdbx_strand_id
1 'polypeptide(L)'
;FPDPETTTQTVVMFSQNKENLVDNPSAVSGIKVISIEDQRWGRRDIKTTQLLYPSIGKMMAQKLNADDAWMVEDGYVTEGTSNNAYIIKDGKIITRAKSYDILHGITRSAIIRFAEEAEMEIEERNFSINEAINADEAFITSASSFVTPVVNIDGQNISHGSPGPMTQRLRKIYLDESIKTAI
;
A
#
# COMPACT_ATOMS: atom_id res chain seq x y z
N PHE A 1 -27.14 18.28 1.83
CA PHE A 1 -26.22 17.59 0.92
C PHE A 1 -26.51 18.07 -0.50
N PRO A 2 -25.49 18.28 -1.34
CA PRO A 2 -25.71 18.70 -2.72
C PRO A 2 -26.43 17.61 -3.50
N ASP A 3 -27.39 18.03 -4.30
CA ASP A 3 -28.11 17.15 -5.22
C ASP A 3 -27.21 16.87 -6.43
N PRO A 4 -26.88 15.60 -6.74
CA PRO A 4 -26.00 15.25 -7.85
C PRO A 4 -26.57 15.65 -9.23
N GLU A 5 -27.88 15.78 -9.37
CA GLU A 5 -28.52 16.18 -10.63
C GLU A 5 -28.38 17.69 -10.93
N THR A 6 -28.27 18.50 -9.87
CA THR A 6 -28.22 19.96 -9.97
C THR A 6 -26.88 20.58 -9.60
N THR A 7 -25.94 19.78 -9.06
CA THR A 7 -24.65 20.26 -8.60
C THR A 7 -23.56 20.11 -9.66
N THR A 8 -22.94 21.21 -10.03
CA THR A 8 -21.77 21.20 -10.93
C THR A 8 -20.52 20.81 -10.15
N GLN A 9 -19.75 19.84 -10.65
CA GLN A 9 -18.47 19.45 -10.09
C GLN A 9 -17.40 20.53 -10.33
N THR A 10 -16.61 20.84 -9.31
CA THR A 10 -15.39 21.65 -9.47
C THR A 10 -14.20 20.72 -9.55
N VAL A 11 -13.44 20.80 -10.65
CA VAL A 11 -12.20 20.03 -10.84
C VAL A 11 -11.02 20.99 -10.83
N VAL A 12 -10.05 20.72 -9.96
CA VAL A 12 -8.79 21.46 -9.89
C VAL A 12 -7.66 20.49 -10.13
N MET A 13 -6.79 20.76 -11.10
CA MET A 13 -5.63 19.98 -11.43
C MET A 13 -4.38 20.85 -11.46
N PHE A 14 -3.28 20.33 -10.90
CA PHE A 14 -1.97 20.97 -11.00
C PHE A 14 -0.89 19.87 -11.05
N SER A 15 0.27 20.20 -11.63
CA SER A 15 1.42 19.30 -11.68
C SER A 15 2.50 19.77 -10.69
N GLN A 16 3.22 18.81 -10.11
CA GLN A 16 4.41 19.06 -9.31
C GLN A 16 5.54 18.15 -9.79
N ASN A 17 6.73 18.73 -10.01
CA ASN A 17 7.93 17.92 -10.20
C ASN A 17 8.40 17.37 -8.84
N LYS A 18 8.57 16.04 -8.73
CA LYS A 18 9.11 15.36 -7.57
C LYS A 18 10.25 14.43 -8.00
N GLU A 19 11.42 15.00 -8.16
CA GLU A 19 12.62 14.34 -8.71
C GLU A 19 12.97 13.03 -7.97
N ASN A 20 12.73 12.97 -6.64
CA ASN A 20 13.12 11.83 -5.80
C ASN A 20 12.05 10.72 -5.68
N LEU A 21 11.01 10.73 -6.50
CA LEU A 21 9.95 9.71 -6.40
C LEU A 21 10.42 8.32 -6.87
N VAL A 22 11.19 8.30 -7.96
CA VAL A 22 11.75 7.07 -8.53
C VAL A 22 12.87 6.53 -7.63
N ASP A 23 13.76 7.41 -7.20
CA ASP A 23 14.95 7.08 -6.39
C ASP A 23 14.71 7.24 -4.89
N ASN A 24 13.50 6.91 -4.43
CA ASN A 24 13.14 6.99 -3.01
C ASN A 24 14.01 6.04 -2.18
N PRO A 25 14.77 6.53 -1.18
CA PRO A 25 15.60 5.68 -0.31
C PRO A 25 14.82 4.54 0.34
N SER A 26 13.56 4.75 0.71
CA SER A 26 12.68 3.73 1.28
C SER A 26 12.40 2.55 0.32
N ALA A 27 12.57 2.74 -0.98
CA ALA A 27 12.46 1.64 -1.94
C ALA A 27 13.67 0.70 -1.90
N VAL A 28 14.80 1.19 -1.44
CA VAL A 28 16.07 0.44 -1.31
C VAL A 28 16.23 -0.17 0.07
N SER A 29 15.90 0.58 1.13
CA SER A 29 16.04 0.12 2.52
C SER A 29 14.83 -0.65 3.05
N GLY A 30 13.66 -0.46 2.44
CA GLY A 30 12.37 -0.85 3.01
C GLY A 30 11.91 0.11 4.11
N ILE A 31 10.66 -0.03 4.51
CA ILE A 31 10.03 0.72 5.60
C ILE A 31 9.66 -0.20 6.76
N LYS A 32 9.53 0.41 7.94
CA LYS A 32 9.00 -0.23 9.14
C LYS A 32 7.57 0.23 9.36
N VAL A 33 6.68 -0.68 9.73
CA VAL A 33 5.30 -0.35 10.05
C VAL A 33 4.92 -0.86 11.43
N ILE A 34 3.92 -0.21 12.02
CA ILE A 34 3.23 -0.72 13.23
C ILE A 34 1.84 -1.20 12.84
N SER A 35 1.26 -2.08 13.62
CA SER A 35 -0.16 -2.41 13.52
C SER A 35 -1.00 -1.55 14.46
N ILE A 36 -2.15 -1.08 13.99
CA ILE A 36 -3.15 -0.34 14.77
C ILE A 36 -4.55 -0.84 14.41
N GLU A 37 -5.51 -0.68 15.32
CA GLU A 37 -6.92 -0.93 15.03
C GLU A 37 -7.42 0.01 13.91
N ASP A 38 -8.25 -0.48 12.99
CA ASP A 38 -8.84 0.35 11.93
C ASP A 38 -10.15 1.00 12.43
N GLN A 39 -10.06 2.24 12.87
CA GLN A 39 -11.20 3.02 13.36
C GLN A 39 -11.76 4.00 12.31
N ARG A 40 -11.44 3.78 11.04
CA ARG A 40 -12.00 4.59 9.96
C ARG A 40 -13.48 4.22 9.74
N TRP A 41 -14.18 5.05 8.98
CA TRP A 41 -15.57 4.79 8.60
C TRP A 41 -15.72 3.56 7.69
N GLY A 42 -16.94 3.03 7.56
CA GLY A 42 -17.22 1.78 6.86
C GLY A 42 -17.23 1.85 5.31
N ARG A 43 -16.86 2.98 4.69
CA ARG A 43 -16.83 3.16 3.23
C ARG A 43 -15.47 3.68 2.77
N ARG A 44 -14.43 2.92 3.06
CA ARG A 44 -13.02 3.24 2.74
C ARG A 44 -12.72 3.15 1.24
N ASP A 45 -13.60 2.49 0.49
CA ASP A 45 -13.60 2.47 -0.98
C ASP A 45 -13.84 3.87 -1.59
N ILE A 46 -14.54 4.76 -0.87
CA ILE A 46 -14.76 6.15 -1.29
C ILE A 46 -13.57 7.01 -0.85
N LYS A 47 -12.80 7.49 -1.82
CA LYS A 47 -11.65 8.37 -1.53
C LYS A 47 -12.12 9.76 -1.12
N THR A 48 -11.80 10.13 0.10
CA THR A 48 -12.20 11.40 0.72
C THR A 48 -11.01 12.12 1.35
N THR A 49 -11.25 13.34 1.84
CA THR A 49 -10.31 14.11 2.66
C THR A 49 -10.38 13.78 4.16
N GLN A 50 -11.12 12.74 4.55
CA GLN A 50 -11.19 12.25 5.94
C GLN A 50 -9.88 11.53 6.35
N LEU A 51 -8.81 12.30 6.48
CA LEU A 51 -7.47 11.78 6.74
C LEU A 51 -7.05 11.87 8.22
N LEU A 52 -7.97 12.23 9.13
CA LEU A 52 -7.62 12.41 10.54
C LEU A 52 -7.06 11.12 11.15
N TYR A 53 -7.79 10.02 11.04
CA TYR A 53 -7.35 8.75 11.63
C TYR A 53 -6.07 8.20 10.97
N PRO A 54 -5.94 8.14 9.64
CA PRO A 54 -4.67 7.84 8.98
C PRO A 54 -3.50 8.72 9.44
N SER A 55 -3.73 10.02 9.66
CA SER A 55 -2.69 10.94 10.17
C SER A 55 -2.28 10.60 11.60
N ILE A 56 -3.24 10.25 12.47
CA ILE A 56 -2.97 9.77 13.82
C ILE A 56 -2.12 8.49 13.77
N GLY A 57 -2.49 7.52 12.94
CA GLY A 57 -1.73 6.28 12.75
C GLY A 57 -0.29 6.54 12.33
N LYS A 58 -0.08 7.47 11.40
CA LYS A 58 1.27 7.87 10.97
C LYS A 58 2.08 8.54 12.09
N MET A 59 1.43 9.39 12.89
CA MET A 59 2.07 10.00 14.06
C MET A 59 2.42 8.96 15.14
N MET A 60 1.59 7.95 15.35
CA MET A 60 1.87 6.83 16.25
C MET A 60 3.08 6.04 15.77
N ALA A 61 3.15 5.73 14.48
CA ALA A 61 4.29 5.05 13.87
C ALA A 61 5.60 5.84 14.11
N GLN A 62 5.61 7.13 13.83
CA GLN A 62 6.77 8.00 14.04
C GLN A 62 7.26 7.99 15.49
N LYS A 63 6.35 8.00 16.48
CA LYS A 63 6.71 7.91 17.91
C LYS A 63 7.40 6.60 18.29
N LEU A 64 7.15 5.55 17.51
CA LEU A 64 7.73 4.21 17.69
C LEU A 64 8.90 3.94 16.72
N ASN A 65 9.44 4.99 16.07
CA ASN A 65 10.52 4.90 15.07
C ASN A 65 10.16 3.98 13.88
N ALA A 66 8.89 4.01 13.48
CA ALA A 66 8.38 3.38 12.27
C ALA A 66 7.92 4.44 11.25
N ASP A 67 7.77 4.03 9.99
CA ASP A 67 7.51 4.93 8.87
C ASP A 67 6.01 5.06 8.57
N ASP A 68 5.23 4.01 8.87
CA ASP A 68 3.80 3.95 8.58
C ASP A 68 3.06 3.02 9.54
N ALA A 69 1.73 2.97 9.43
CA ALA A 69 0.92 2.02 10.18
C ALA A 69 0.04 1.19 9.24
N TRP A 70 -0.03 -0.11 9.49
CA TRP A 70 -1.04 -1.00 8.91
C TRP A 70 -2.24 -1.09 9.83
N MET A 71 -3.41 -0.87 9.27
CA MET A 71 -4.68 -0.89 9.99
C MET A 71 -5.28 -2.29 9.97
N VAL A 72 -5.84 -2.70 11.10
CA VAL A 72 -6.36 -4.04 11.34
C VAL A 72 -7.81 -3.97 11.78
N GLU A 73 -8.68 -4.75 11.17
CA GLU A 73 -10.07 -4.93 11.53
C GLU A 73 -10.39 -6.44 11.57
N ASP A 74 -11.06 -6.89 12.61
CA ASP A 74 -11.41 -8.29 12.83
C ASP A 74 -10.22 -9.26 12.75
N GLY A 75 -9.04 -8.81 13.17
CA GLY A 75 -7.80 -9.59 13.16
C GLY A 75 -7.05 -9.63 11.82
N TYR A 76 -7.55 -8.95 10.79
CA TYR A 76 -6.95 -8.91 9.45
C TYR A 76 -6.52 -7.52 9.04
N VAL A 77 -5.42 -7.44 8.32
CA VAL A 77 -4.94 -6.18 7.74
C VAL A 77 -5.95 -5.68 6.71
N THR A 78 -6.35 -4.43 6.84
CA THR A 78 -7.13 -3.74 5.81
C THR A 78 -6.17 -3.11 4.80
N GLU A 79 -5.48 -2.06 5.16
CA GLU A 79 -4.48 -1.37 4.34
C GLU A 79 -3.59 -0.48 5.23
N GLY A 80 -2.63 0.23 4.66
CA GLY A 80 -1.86 1.24 5.38
C GLY A 80 -2.54 2.59 5.44
N THR A 81 -1.86 3.60 6.00
CA THR A 81 -2.46 4.94 6.22
C THR A 81 -2.80 5.67 4.92
N SER A 82 -2.12 5.36 3.82
CA SER A 82 -2.33 5.96 2.50
C SER A 82 -1.90 5.04 1.35
N ASN A 83 -1.95 3.74 1.58
CA ASN A 83 -1.44 2.73 0.65
C ASN A 83 -2.16 1.39 0.87
N ASN A 84 -2.15 0.53 -0.16
CA ASN A 84 -2.60 -0.84 -0.02
C ASN A 84 -1.45 -1.74 0.44
N ALA A 85 -1.77 -2.78 1.22
CA ALA A 85 -0.81 -3.69 1.84
C ALA A 85 -0.80 -5.06 1.15
N TYR A 86 0.39 -5.67 1.11
CA TYR A 86 0.64 -6.97 0.48
C TYR A 86 1.67 -7.76 1.27
N ILE A 87 1.54 -9.08 1.19
CA ILE A 87 2.58 -10.02 1.59
C ILE A 87 2.92 -10.94 0.42
N ILE A 88 4.12 -11.52 0.46
CA ILE A 88 4.52 -12.59 -0.45
C ILE A 88 4.86 -13.80 0.40
N LYS A 89 4.22 -14.92 0.08
CA LYS A 89 4.45 -16.18 0.78
C LYS A 89 4.40 -17.34 -0.22
N ASP A 90 5.38 -18.22 -0.13
CA ASP A 90 5.51 -19.38 -1.02
C ASP A 90 5.42 -18.99 -2.52
N GLY A 91 5.99 -17.83 -2.88
CA GLY A 91 5.99 -17.31 -4.25
C GLY A 91 4.68 -16.64 -4.69
N LYS A 92 3.66 -16.54 -3.83
CA LYS A 92 2.36 -15.91 -4.13
C LYS A 92 2.27 -14.51 -3.53
N ILE A 93 1.73 -13.59 -4.29
CA ILE A 93 1.39 -12.24 -3.81
C ILE A 93 -0.01 -12.31 -3.20
N ILE A 94 -0.12 -11.95 -1.92
CA ILE A 94 -1.39 -11.97 -1.18
C ILE A 94 -1.77 -10.55 -0.81
N THR A 95 -3.00 -10.16 -1.09
CA THR A 95 -3.54 -8.84 -0.72
C THR A 95 -5.04 -8.96 -0.43
N ARG A 96 -5.56 -8.04 0.38
CA ARG A 96 -7.00 -8.02 0.68
C ARG A 96 -7.82 -7.85 -0.59
N ALA A 97 -8.88 -8.65 -0.74
CA ALA A 97 -9.84 -8.51 -1.84
C ALA A 97 -10.53 -7.14 -1.82
N LYS A 98 -10.93 -6.65 -2.98
CA LYS A 98 -11.68 -5.40 -3.10
C LYS A 98 -12.99 -5.49 -2.33
N SER A 99 -13.21 -4.57 -1.42
CA SER A 99 -14.42 -4.45 -0.61
C SER A 99 -14.61 -2.99 -0.19
N TYR A 100 -15.59 -2.71 0.64
CA TYR A 100 -15.75 -1.40 1.26
C TYR A 100 -14.67 -1.07 2.31
N ASP A 101 -13.88 -2.06 2.72
CA ASP A 101 -12.90 -1.92 3.81
C ASP A 101 -11.56 -1.34 3.35
N ILE A 102 -11.31 -1.26 2.05
CA ILE A 102 -10.06 -0.75 1.50
C ILE A 102 -10.31 0.21 0.32
N LEU A 103 -9.37 1.12 0.08
CA LEU A 103 -9.36 1.91 -1.14
C LEU A 103 -8.94 1.03 -2.33
N HIS A 104 -9.70 1.12 -3.43
CA HIS A 104 -9.36 0.46 -4.68
C HIS A 104 -8.27 1.27 -5.42
N GLY A 105 -7.04 1.18 -4.94
CA GLY A 105 -5.92 1.99 -5.42
C GLY A 105 -5.62 1.77 -6.91
N ILE A 106 -5.34 2.85 -7.65
CA ILE A 106 -4.95 2.76 -9.07
C ILE A 106 -3.62 2.03 -9.23
N THR A 107 -2.65 2.29 -8.33
CA THR A 107 -1.37 1.57 -8.30
C THR A 107 -1.58 0.10 -7.97
N ARG A 108 -2.51 -0.24 -7.04
CA ARG A 108 -2.91 -1.62 -6.78
C ARG A 108 -3.37 -2.32 -8.04
N SER A 109 -4.27 -1.69 -8.80
CA SER A 109 -4.81 -2.27 -10.04
C SER A 109 -3.73 -2.48 -11.10
N ALA A 110 -2.79 -1.54 -11.22
CA ALA A 110 -1.65 -1.67 -12.14
C ALA A 110 -0.71 -2.80 -11.73
N ILE A 111 -0.38 -2.91 -10.43
CA ILE A 111 0.52 -3.96 -9.91
C ILE A 111 -0.08 -5.35 -10.10
N ILE A 112 -1.38 -5.53 -9.83
CA ILE A 112 -2.06 -6.82 -10.07
C ILE A 112 -1.94 -7.20 -11.55
N ARG A 113 -2.30 -6.29 -12.46
CA ARG A 113 -2.18 -6.55 -13.89
C ARG A 113 -0.75 -6.90 -14.31
N PHE A 114 0.25 -6.11 -13.89
CA PHE A 114 1.64 -6.36 -14.27
C PHE A 114 2.20 -7.65 -13.66
N ALA A 115 1.76 -8.03 -12.47
CA ALA A 115 2.14 -9.29 -11.85
C ALA A 115 1.54 -10.48 -12.63
N GLU A 116 0.29 -10.40 -13.05
CA GLU A 116 -0.37 -11.40 -13.90
C GLU A 116 0.34 -11.52 -15.26
N GLU A 117 0.64 -10.39 -15.93
CA GLU A 117 1.40 -10.35 -17.19
C GLU A 117 2.82 -10.95 -17.05
N ALA A 118 3.40 -10.88 -15.85
CA ALA A 118 4.72 -11.47 -15.52
C ALA A 118 4.61 -12.91 -14.97
N GLU A 119 3.44 -13.55 -15.08
CA GLU A 119 3.15 -14.91 -14.62
C GLU A 119 3.37 -15.12 -13.11
N MET A 120 3.16 -14.07 -12.30
CA MET A 120 3.19 -14.16 -10.84
C MET A 120 1.82 -14.55 -10.31
N GLU A 121 1.78 -15.47 -9.36
CA GLU A 121 0.52 -15.90 -8.75
C GLU A 121 0.02 -14.85 -7.74
N ILE A 122 -1.25 -14.47 -7.84
CA ILE A 122 -1.91 -13.50 -6.96
C ILE A 122 -3.09 -14.17 -6.27
N GLU A 123 -3.21 -13.94 -4.98
CA GLU A 123 -4.32 -14.40 -4.16
C GLU A 123 -4.97 -13.20 -3.45
N GLU A 124 -6.18 -12.86 -3.84
CA GLU A 124 -6.97 -11.81 -3.20
C GLU A 124 -7.74 -12.41 -2.00
N ARG A 125 -7.16 -12.30 -0.81
CA ARG A 125 -7.75 -12.74 0.46
C ARG A 125 -7.27 -11.92 1.65
N ASN A 126 -7.92 -12.11 2.78
CA ASN A 126 -7.46 -11.54 4.05
C ASN A 126 -6.17 -12.21 4.51
N PHE A 127 -5.31 -11.45 5.19
CA PHE A 127 -4.14 -11.93 5.91
C PHE A 127 -3.99 -11.20 7.24
N SER A 128 -3.46 -11.87 8.25
CA SER A 128 -3.25 -11.30 9.58
C SER A 128 -1.85 -10.69 9.72
N ILE A 129 -1.63 -9.89 10.78
CA ILE A 129 -0.29 -9.39 11.13
C ILE A 129 0.67 -10.54 11.40
N ASN A 130 0.22 -11.60 12.08
CA ASN A 130 1.06 -12.77 12.34
C ASN A 130 1.47 -13.47 11.04
N GLU A 131 0.57 -13.58 10.07
CA GLU A 131 0.89 -14.10 8.74
C GLU A 131 1.90 -13.21 8.01
N ALA A 132 1.73 -11.89 8.11
CA ALA A 132 2.64 -10.93 7.48
C ALA A 132 4.06 -10.97 8.06
N ILE A 133 4.20 -11.10 9.39
CA ILE A 133 5.51 -11.24 10.04
C ILE A 133 6.22 -12.54 9.58
N ASN A 134 5.47 -13.62 9.34
CA ASN A 134 5.97 -14.91 8.90
C ASN A 134 5.98 -15.08 7.36
N ALA A 135 5.79 -14.01 6.61
CA ALA A 135 5.87 -14.00 5.16
C ALA A 135 7.34 -13.95 4.66
N ASP A 136 7.54 -14.29 3.40
CA ASP A 136 8.86 -14.19 2.75
C ASP A 136 9.23 -12.73 2.49
N GLU A 137 8.24 -11.93 2.04
CA GLU A 137 8.34 -10.49 1.80
C GLU A 137 7.02 -9.80 2.15
N ALA A 138 7.08 -8.48 2.35
CA ALA A 138 5.91 -7.63 2.38
C ALA A 138 6.17 -6.30 1.68
N PHE A 139 5.13 -5.66 1.19
CA PHE A 139 5.24 -4.35 0.53
C PHE A 139 3.93 -3.58 0.58
N ILE A 140 4.03 -2.31 0.23
CA ILE A 140 2.88 -1.41 0.04
C ILE A 140 2.86 -0.86 -1.38
N THR A 141 1.67 -0.41 -1.82
CA THR A 141 1.55 0.36 -3.07
C THR A 141 0.77 1.64 -2.88
N SER A 142 1.26 2.72 -3.48
CA SER A 142 0.55 3.99 -3.59
C SER A 142 1.02 4.79 -4.81
N ALA A 143 0.26 5.80 -5.21
CA ALA A 143 0.63 6.67 -6.32
C ALA A 143 1.89 7.52 -6.05
N SER A 144 2.26 7.72 -4.77
CA SER A 144 3.40 8.55 -4.37
C SER A 144 4.63 7.76 -3.90
N SER A 145 4.51 6.44 -3.72
CA SER A 145 5.63 5.57 -3.30
C SER A 145 5.83 4.37 -4.24
N PHE A 146 4.89 4.19 -5.18
CA PHE A 146 4.87 3.06 -6.12
C PHE A 146 4.81 1.72 -5.37
N VAL A 147 5.78 0.84 -5.56
CA VAL A 147 5.99 -0.37 -4.76
C VAL A 147 7.10 -0.10 -3.77
N THR A 148 6.81 -0.18 -2.48
CA THR A 148 7.80 0.05 -1.42
C THR A 148 7.83 -1.14 -0.47
N PRO A 149 9.00 -1.77 -0.25
CA PRO A 149 9.13 -2.91 0.65
C PRO A 149 8.79 -2.55 2.09
N VAL A 150 8.13 -3.47 2.81
CA VAL A 150 7.99 -3.46 4.26
C VAL A 150 8.91 -4.53 4.82
N VAL A 151 9.82 -4.16 5.72
CA VAL A 151 10.87 -5.04 6.24
C VAL A 151 10.73 -5.36 7.72
N ASN A 152 9.85 -4.62 8.42
CA ASN A 152 9.61 -4.80 9.84
C ASN A 152 8.16 -4.43 10.17
N ILE A 153 7.50 -5.25 11.00
CA ILE A 153 6.17 -5.02 11.53
C ILE A 153 6.22 -5.16 13.04
N ASP A 154 5.77 -4.16 13.79
CA ASP A 154 5.73 -4.15 15.26
C ASP A 154 7.07 -4.51 15.93
N GLY A 155 8.18 -4.04 15.34
CA GLY A 155 9.53 -4.34 15.83
C GLY A 155 10.07 -5.71 15.40
N GLN A 156 9.30 -6.56 14.72
CA GLN A 156 9.71 -7.86 14.23
C GLN A 156 10.09 -7.80 12.76
N ASN A 157 11.25 -8.31 12.40
CA ASN A 157 11.70 -8.35 11.02
C ASN A 157 10.92 -9.39 10.22
N ILE A 158 10.55 -9.02 9.01
CA ILE A 158 10.05 -9.95 8.00
C ILE A 158 11.27 -10.62 7.36
N SER A 159 11.30 -11.95 7.35
CA SER A 159 12.43 -12.70 6.83
C SER A 159 13.77 -12.18 7.41
N HIS A 160 14.66 -11.65 6.59
CA HIS A 160 15.98 -11.14 7.00
C HIS A 160 15.97 -9.63 7.32
N GLY A 161 14.81 -8.95 7.36
CA GLY A 161 14.71 -7.51 7.62
C GLY A 161 15.26 -6.65 6.48
N SER A 162 15.23 -7.16 5.26
CA SER A 162 15.66 -6.47 4.05
C SER A 162 14.67 -6.70 2.90
N PRO A 163 14.62 -5.79 1.90
CA PRO A 163 13.75 -5.93 0.73
C PRO A 163 14.00 -7.21 -0.04
N GLY A 164 12.93 -7.95 -0.34
CA GLY A 164 13.02 -9.20 -1.06
C GLY A 164 13.02 -9.01 -2.59
N PRO A 165 13.44 -10.05 -3.33
CA PRO A 165 13.65 -9.99 -4.79
C PRO A 165 12.34 -9.84 -5.57
N MET A 166 11.22 -10.40 -5.11
CA MET A 166 9.94 -10.28 -5.81
C MET A 166 9.39 -8.86 -5.73
N THR A 167 9.47 -8.23 -4.56
CA THR A 167 9.07 -6.82 -4.39
C THR A 167 9.92 -5.89 -5.25
N GLN A 168 11.23 -6.12 -5.31
CA GLN A 168 12.14 -5.33 -6.16
C GLN A 168 11.82 -5.52 -7.65
N ARG A 169 11.54 -6.76 -8.08
CA ARG A 169 11.13 -7.07 -9.46
C ARG A 169 9.82 -6.36 -9.81
N LEU A 170 8.80 -6.41 -8.94
CA LEU A 170 7.53 -5.71 -9.14
C LEU A 170 7.71 -4.20 -9.27
N ARG A 171 8.54 -3.60 -8.41
CA ARG A 171 8.85 -2.17 -8.51
C ARG A 171 9.48 -1.84 -9.86
N LYS A 172 10.45 -2.63 -10.29
CA LYS A 172 11.11 -2.41 -11.58
C LYS A 172 10.12 -2.50 -12.73
N ILE A 173 9.27 -3.52 -12.77
CA ILE A 173 8.23 -3.68 -13.79
C ILE A 173 7.30 -2.47 -13.79
N TYR A 174 6.83 -2.05 -12.62
CA TYR A 174 5.92 -0.90 -12.51
C TYR A 174 6.55 0.39 -13.05
N LEU A 175 7.81 0.65 -12.72
CA LEU A 175 8.53 1.85 -13.21
C LEU A 175 8.76 1.79 -14.72
N ASP A 176 9.23 0.65 -15.24
CA ASP A 176 9.50 0.45 -16.67
C ASP A 176 8.20 0.65 -17.50
N GLU A 177 7.08 0.06 -17.07
CA GLU A 177 5.80 0.19 -17.76
C GLU A 177 5.21 1.61 -17.63
N SER A 178 5.38 2.24 -16.48
CA SER A 178 4.94 3.64 -16.28
C SER A 178 5.68 4.61 -17.19
N ILE A 179 6.98 4.42 -17.40
CA ILE A 179 7.78 5.25 -18.32
C ILE A 179 7.36 5.04 -19.78
N LYS A 180 7.10 3.78 -20.19
CA LYS A 180 6.65 3.48 -21.56
C LYS A 180 5.31 4.12 -21.91
N THR A 181 4.43 4.30 -20.93
CA THR A 181 3.10 4.88 -21.11
C THR A 181 3.03 6.37 -20.82
N ALA A 182 4.13 6.98 -20.35
CA ALA A 182 4.24 8.42 -20.17
C ALA A 182 4.29 9.13 -21.56
N ILE A 183 3.35 10.05 -21.78
CA ILE A 183 3.23 10.84 -23.00
C ILE A 183 4.00 12.15 -22.83
#